data_33fe1def8e58b7646a96d17a129e19c9
#
_entry.id   33fe1def8e58b7646a96d17a129e19c9
#
_cell.length_a   1.000
_cell.length_b   1.000
_cell.length_c   1.000
_cell.angle_alpha   90.00
_cell.angle_beta   90.00
_cell.angle_gamma   90.00
#
_symmetry.space_group_name_H-M   'P 1'
#
loop_
_entity.id
_entity.type
_entity.pdbx_description
1 polymer ?
#
loop_
_entity_poly.entity_id
_entity_poly.type
_entity_poly.pdbx_seq_one_letter_code
_entity_poly.pdbx_strand_id
1 'polypeptide(L)'
;MDGKRNPNGYKDRLLSTRQKIIVVLVAIFLVFVGTIEVLDRLGVYSWEQLYIKFGVIDGVSKTDSNFTVYYINVDQGDCSIIVSGDDVMVIDVATISALNEVRSALKTLEVDKIDYLVLTHPHEDHIGCASTIINEYEVSNILMPKLSSINIPTTSTYEILINDIAKNNINVIQAKPDYNFMIGEAKVEIFAPLQQYEELNNMSIVMKITFGSTKFLFQGDAESEVEQALVESGVDLTADVLKLGHHGSNTSSTNKYLKAVQPKYAIVSCGPDNPYGHPSQKVLDRLNKLNVGVYSTAIHGDITITSDGKNITVLTEKTGWFIWIKIFILLIELNQILQF
;
A
#
# COMPACT_ATOMS: atom_id res chain seq x y z
N MET A 1 -15.10 80.95 -31.29
CA MET A 1 -13.84 80.39 -31.74
C MET A 1 -13.71 78.98 -31.11
N ASP A 2 -13.68 77.99 -31.99
CA ASP A 2 -13.90 76.59 -31.75
C ASP A 2 -12.79 75.90 -30.95
N GLY A 3 -13.15 75.27 -29.85
CA GLY A 3 -12.30 74.36 -29.18
C GLY A 3 -12.55 72.94 -29.68
N LYS A 4 -11.63 72.40 -30.49
CA LYS A 4 -11.67 71.04 -31.03
C LYS A 4 -11.67 69.99 -29.92
N ARG A 5 -12.73 69.16 -29.82
CA ARG A 5 -12.75 67.96 -29.07
C ARG A 5 -11.89 66.89 -29.77
N ASN A 6 -10.96 66.30 -29.05
CA ASN A 6 -10.16 65.17 -29.52
C ASN A 6 -10.98 63.87 -29.30
N PRO A 7 -11.29 63.09 -30.37
CA PRO A 7 -12.24 61.99 -30.28
C PRO A 7 -11.65 60.64 -29.85
N ASN A 8 -10.38 60.53 -29.51
CA ASN A 8 -9.74 59.26 -29.19
C ASN A 8 -9.16 59.24 -27.76
N GLY A 9 -10.03 59.33 -26.79
CA GLY A 9 -9.67 59.09 -25.39
C GLY A 9 -9.62 57.59 -25.06
N TYR A 10 -8.72 56.82 -25.65
CA TYR A 10 -8.34 55.52 -25.14
C TYR A 10 -7.55 55.74 -23.83
N LYS A 11 -8.22 55.71 -22.70
CA LYS A 11 -7.54 55.55 -21.40
C LYS A 11 -6.97 54.16 -21.40
N ASP A 12 -5.67 53.98 -21.55
CA ASP A 12 -4.98 52.78 -21.15
C ASP A 12 -5.33 52.46 -19.70
N ARG A 13 -6.30 51.58 -19.51
CA ARG A 13 -6.64 51.07 -18.17
C ARG A 13 -5.50 50.15 -17.77
N LEU A 14 -4.48 50.71 -17.13
CA LEU A 14 -3.48 49.92 -16.44
C LEU A 14 -4.22 49.02 -15.46
N LEU A 15 -3.93 47.72 -15.52
CA LEU A 15 -4.48 46.71 -14.62
C LEU A 15 -4.25 47.18 -13.18
N SER A 16 -5.28 47.06 -12.32
CA SER A 16 -5.14 47.28 -10.89
C SER A 16 -4.13 46.29 -10.32
N THR A 17 -3.53 46.58 -9.19
CA THR A 17 -2.60 45.67 -8.51
C THR A 17 -3.18 44.26 -8.34
N ARG A 18 -4.47 44.14 -7.98
CA ARG A 18 -5.21 42.90 -7.87
C ARG A 18 -5.28 42.12 -9.20
N GLN A 19 -5.55 42.82 -10.30
CA GLN A 19 -5.58 42.18 -11.62
C GLN A 19 -4.19 41.74 -12.07
N LYS A 20 -3.13 42.51 -11.75
CA LYS A 20 -1.74 42.09 -12.04
C LYS A 20 -1.37 40.81 -11.27
N ILE A 21 -1.74 40.70 -9.98
CA ILE A 21 -1.50 39.49 -9.18
C ILE A 21 -2.23 38.30 -9.80
N ILE A 22 -3.50 38.45 -10.19
CA ILE A 22 -4.27 37.37 -10.83
C ILE A 22 -3.59 36.91 -12.12
N VAL A 23 -3.16 37.84 -12.96
CA VAL A 23 -2.46 37.51 -14.22
C VAL A 23 -1.17 36.76 -13.96
N VAL A 24 -0.38 37.15 -12.95
CA VAL A 24 0.84 36.43 -12.56
C VAL A 24 0.51 35.01 -12.04
N LEU A 25 -0.49 34.85 -11.19
CA LEU A 25 -0.89 33.53 -10.68
C LEU A 25 -1.38 32.62 -11.81
N VAL A 26 -2.16 33.14 -12.75
CA VAL A 26 -2.61 32.41 -13.95
C VAL A 26 -1.41 31.98 -14.81
N ALA A 27 -0.46 32.90 -15.02
CA ALA A 27 0.75 32.58 -15.78
C ALA A 27 1.58 31.51 -15.12
N ILE A 28 1.78 31.55 -13.79
CA ILE A 28 2.46 30.49 -13.01
C ILE A 28 1.72 29.16 -13.15
N PHE A 29 0.40 29.16 -13.03
CA PHE A 29 -0.43 27.96 -13.19
C PHE A 29 -0.28 27.35 -14.59
N LEU A 30 -0.32 28.16 -15.64
CA LEU A 30 -0.15 27.68 -17.02
C LEU A 30 1.25 27.10 -17.27
N VAL A 31 2.30 27.72 -16.71
CA VAL A 31 3.66 27.15 -16.76
C VAL A 31 3.73 25.83 -16.05
N PHE A 32 3.13 25.72 -14.86
CA PHE A 32 3.05 24.46 -14.09
C PHE A 32 2.35 23.36 -14.89
N VAL A 33 1.15 23.63 -15.44
CA VAL A 33 0.40 22.68 -16.29
C VAL A 33 1.24 22.26 -17.51
N GLY A 34 1.84 23.20 -18.21
CA GLY A 34 2.70 22.90 -19.36
C GLY A 34 3.93 22.08 -19.01
N THR A 35 4.51 22.29 -17.82
CA THR A 35 5.66 21.49 -17.35
C THR A 35 5.25 20.05 -17.09
N ILE A 36 4.11 19.83 -16.40
CA ILE A 36 3.61 18.46 -16.12
C ILE A 36 3.26 17.75 -17.43
N GLU A 37 2.62 18.42 -18.39
CA GLU A 37 2.31 17.85 -19.70
C GLU A 37 3.57 17.38 -20.46
N VAL A 38 4.66 18.13 -20.37
CA VAL A 38 5.94 17.74 -20.97
C VAL A 38 6.56 16.56 -20.24
N LEU A 39 6.52 16.54 -18.90
CA LEU A 39 7.05 15.44 -18.09
C LEU A 39 6.26 14.15 -18.31
N ASP A 40 4.94 14.23 -18.47
CA ASP A 40 4.06 13.10 -18.77
C ASP A 40 4.40 12.50 -20.15
N ARG A 41 4.55 13.33 -21.19
CA ARG A 41 4.97 12.88 -22.53
C ARG A 41 6.38 12.29 -22.57
N LEU A 42 7.25 12.68 -21.65
CA LEU A 42 8.60 12.14 -21.51
C LEU A 42 8.65 10.88 -20.62
N GLY A 43 7.52 10.46 -20.06
CA GLY A 43 7.46 9.32 -19.13
C GLY A 43 8.19 9.56 -17.80
N VAL A 44 8.46 10.81 -17.42
CA VAL A 44 9.19 11.16 -16.20
C VAL A 44 8.25 11.34 -15.02
N TYR A 45 7.07 11.93 -15.24
CA TYR A 45 6.09 12.20 -14.18
C TYR A 45 4.70 12.44 -14.79
N SER A 46 3.72 11.60 -14.45
CA SER A 46 2.37 11.66 -15.03
C SER A 46 1.42 12.57 -14.26
N TRP A 47 0.36 13.04 -14.94
CA TRP A 47 -0.78 13.70 -14.31
C TRP A 47 -1.43 12.84 -13.24
N GLU A 48 -1.52 11.54 -13.47
CA GLU A 48 -2.08 10.56 -12.55
C GLU A 48 -1.27 10.48 -11.26
N GLN A 49 0.06 10.38 -11.35
CA GLN A 49 0.96 10.44 -10.18
C GLN A 49 0.80 11.76 -9.40
N LEU A 50 0.56 12.86 -10.11
CA LEU A 50 0.27 14.14 -9.48
C LEU A 50 -1.07 14.13 -8.76
N TYR A 51 -2.11 13.57 -9.38
CA TYR A 51 -3.45 13.49 -8.80
C TYR A 51 -3.47 12.61 -7.56
N ILE A 52 -2.77 11.47 -7.55
CA ILE A 52 -2.59 10.62 -6.37
C ILE A 52 -1.84 11.38 -5.29
N LYS A 53 -0.71 11.99 -5.65
CA LYS A 53 0.11 12.77 -4.69
C LYS A 53 -0.65 13.91 -4.04
N PHE A 54 -1.62 14.49 -4.74
CA PHE A 54 -2.47 15.57 -4.24
C PHE A 54 -3.82 15.08 -3.68
N GLY A 55 -4.07 13.75 -3.63
CA GLY A 55 -5.31 13.18 -3.12
C GLY A 55 -6.56 13.61 -3.91
N VAL A 56 -6.41 13.74 -5.24
CA VAL A 56 -7.51 14.09 -6.15
C VAL A 56 -8.18 12.83 -6.69
N ILE A 57 -7.43 11.72 -6.72
CA ILE A 57 -7.90 10.39 -7.09
C ILE A 57 -7.70 9.49 -5.87
N ASP A 58 -8.77 8.84 -5.43
CA ASP A 58 -8.73 7.86 -4.35
C ASP A 58 -8.28 6.50 -4.92
N GLY A 59 -7.40 5.82 -4.18
CA GLY A 59 -6.97 4.46 -4.48
C GLY A 59 -5.58 4.32 -5.13
N VAL A 60 -5.26 3.08 -5.52
CA VAL A 60 -4.01 2.74 -6.20
C VAL A 60 -4.02 3.21 -7.65
N SER A 61 -2.85 3.50 -8.21
CA SER A 61 -2.66 3.63 -9.66
C SER A 61 -1.55 2.72 -10.16
N LYS A 62 -1.71 2.25 -11.40
CA LYS A 62 -0.67 1.48 -12.07
C LYS A 62 0.60 2.31 -12.21
N THR A 63 1.74 1.71 -11.96
CA THR A 63 3.05 2.35 -12.08
C THR A 63 3.84 1.74 -13.23
N ASP A 64 4.75 2.50 -13.82
CA ASP A 64 5.68 2.00 -14.85
C ASP A 64 6.88 1.26 -14.25
N SER A 65 6.87 1.00 -12.95
CA SER A 65 7.96 0.30 -12.27
C SER A 65 7.90 -1.20 -12.53
N ASN A 66 9.04 -1.83 -12.77
CA ASN A 66 9.14 -3.28 -12.95
C ASN A 66 8.79 -4.08 -11.68
N PHE A 67 8.80 -3.43 -10.52
CA PHE A 67 8.39 -4.06 -9.26
C PHE A 67 7.64 -3.05 -8.38
N THR A 68 6.41 -3.39 -8.03
CA THR A 68 5.56 -2.56 -7.18
C THR A 68 4.81 -3.40 -6.16
N VAL A 69 4.73 -2.89 -4.95
CA VAL A 69 3.87 -3.43 -3.88
C VAL A 69 2.81 -2.40 -3.53
N TYR A 70 1.56 -2.80 -3.62
CA TYR A 70 0.40 -2.01 -3.22
C TYR A 70 -0.15 -2.59 -1.92
N TYR A 71 -0.23 -1.77 -0.88
CA TYR A 71 -0.91 -2.09 0.38
C TYR A 71 -2.26 -1.38 0.36
N ILE A 72 -3.32 -2.15 0.22
CA ILE A 72 -4.66 -1.64 0.01
C ILE A 72 -5.30 -1.27 1.35
N ASN A 73 -5.96 -0.13 1.37
CA ASN A 73 -6.76 0.30 2.51
C ASN A 73 -8.10 -0.44 2.52
N VAL A 74 -8.14 -1.52 3.24
CA VAL A 74 -9.31 -2.41 3.38
C VAL A 74 -10.01 -2.22 4.73
N ASP A 75 -9.79 -1.08 5.39
CA ASP A 75 -10.14 -0.84 6.78
C ASP A 75 -9.39 -1.83 7.69
N GLN A 76 -10.06 -2.62 8.51
CA GLN A 76 -9.40 -3.62 9.35
C GLN A 76 -9.21 -4.93 8.58
N GLY A 77 -7.94 -5.31 8.36
CA GLY A 77 -7.53 -6.49 7.63
C GLY A 77 -6.31 -6.26 6.74
N ASP A 78 -5.92 -7.27 6.00
CA ASP A 78 -4.76 -7.25 5.10
C ASP A 78 -5.16 -7.52 3.65
N CYS A 79 -4.63 -6.70 2.75
CA CYS A 79 -4.59 -6.98 1.32
C CYS A 79 -3.37 -6.28 0.72
N SER A 80 -2.48 -7.06 0.12
CA SER A 80 -1.31 -6.51 -0.59
C SER A 80 -1.24 -7.11 -1.98
N ILE A 81 -1.03 -6.27 -3.00
CA ILE A 81 -0.89 -6.70 -4.39
C ILE A 81 0.53 -6.42 -4.83
N ILE A 82 1.22 -7.43 -5.31
CA ILE A 82 2.58 -7.35 -5.82
C ILE A 82 2.54 -7.55 -7.33
N VAL A 83 3.08 -6.58 -8.06
CA VAL A 83 3.25 -6.64 -9.50
C VAL A 83 4.75 -6.66 -9.81
N SER A 84 5.20 -7.69 -10.54
CA SER A 84 6.58 -7.84 -10.98
C SER A 84 6.61 -8.21 -12.46
N GLY A 85 6.86 -7.22 -13.32
CA GLY A 85 6.63 -7.37 -14.75
C GLY A 85 5.15 -7.62 -15.04
N ASP A 86 4.85 -8.75 -15.71
CA ASP A 86 3.49 -9.18 -16.04
C ASP A 86 2.87 -10.09 -14.98
N ASP A 87 3.66 -10.55 -13.99
CA ASP A 87 3.21 -11.48 -12.96
C ASP A 87 2.60 -10.74 -11.76
N VAL A 88 1.51 -11.30 -11.22
CA VAL A 88 0.76 -10.73 -10.09
C VAL A 88 0.68 -11.74 -8.95
N MET A 89 1.06 -11.28 -7.75
CA MET A 89 0.83 -12.01 -6.51
C MET A 89 -0.05 -11.16 -5.58
N VAL A 90 -1.06 -11.77 -4.99
CA VAL A 90 -1.91 -11.13 -3.96
C VAL A 90 -1.65 -11.83 -2.64
N ILE A 91 -1.38 -11.05 -1.59
CA ILE A 91 -1.18 -11.53 -0.22
C ILE A 91 -2.36 -11.05 0.61
N ASP A 92 -3.19 -11.97 1.04
CA ASP A 92 -4.45 -11.76 1.74
C ASP A 92 -5.47 -10.90 0.97
N VAL A 93 -6.72 -11.00 1.31
CA VAL A 93 -7.83 -10.34 0.59
C VAL A 93 -8.91 -9.83 1.55
N ALA A 94 -8.52 -9.44 2.75
CA ALA A 94 -9.36 -8.77 3.74
C ALA A 94 -10.65 -9.50 4.14
N THR A 95 -11.52 -8.78 4.86
CA THR A 95 -12.89 -9.21 5.18
C THR A 95 -13.81 -9.05 3.97
N ILE A 96 -14.93 -9.77 3.98
CA ILE A 96 -15.94 -9.65 2.90
C ILE A 96 -16.52 -8.23 2.79
N SER A 97 -16.50 -7.45 3.85
CA SER A 97 -16.97 -6.05 3.84
C SER A 97 -16.09 -5.14 2.96
N ALA A 98 -14.81 -5.48 2.77
CA ALA A 98 -13.86 -4.75 1.94
C ALA A 98 -13.74 -5.27 0.49
N LEU A 99 -14.72 -6.08 0.05
CA LEU A 99 -14.69 -6.67 -1.29
C LEU A 99 -14.63 -5.62 -2.41
N ASN A 100 -15.29 -4.49 -2.23
CA ASN A 100 -15.30 -3.43 -3.23
C ASN A 100 -13.93 -2.77 -3.37
N GLU A 101 -13.23 -2.56 -2.28
CA GLU A 101 -11.87 -2.01 -2.23
C GLU A 101 -10.88 -2.95 -2.93
N VAL A 102 -10.93 -4.25 -2.63
CA VAL A 102 -10.10 -5.28 -3.28
C VAL A 102 -10.38 -5.35 -4.78
N ARG A 103 -11.66 -5.40 -5.19
CA ARG A 103 -12.06 -5.40 -6.62
C ARG A 103 -11.63 -4.13 -7.33
N SER A 104 -11.80 -2.97 -6.69
CA SER A 104 -11.41 -1.68 -7.26
C SER A 104 -9.91 -1.64 -7.51
N ALA A 105 -9.10 -2.09 -6.56
CA ALA A 105 -7.66 -2.16 -6.70
C ALA A 105 -7.25 -3.09 -7.86
N LEU A 106 -7.75 -4.34 -7.88
CA LEU A 106 -7.44 -5.30 -8.93
C LEU A 106 -7.85 -4.78 -10.33
N LYS A 107 -9.02 -4.16 -10.43
CA LYS A 107 -9.51 -3.57 -11.69
C LYS A 107 -8.66 -2.39 -12.13
N THR A 108 -8.29 -1.48 -11.22
CA THR A 108 -7.46 -0.30 -11.53
C THR A 108 -6.06 -0.71 -11.98
N LEU A 109 -5.53 -1.79 -11.40
CA LEU A 109 -4.25 -2.37 -11.79
C LEU A 109 -4.35 -3.24 -13.05
N GLU A 110 -5.54 -3.37 -13.65
CA GLU A 110 -5.79 -4.19 -14.85
C GLU A 110 -5.36 -5.65 -14.67
N VAL A 111 -5.63 -6.20 -13.47
CA VAL A 111 -5.31 -7.60 -13.15
C VAL A 111 -6.37 -8.50 -13.76
N ASP A 112 -5.99 -9.30 -14.76
CA ASP A 112 -6.84 -10.34 -15.32
C ASP A 112 -6.57 -11.71 -14.69
N LYS A 113 -5.34 -11.93 -14.23
CA LYS A 113 -4.86 -13.19 -13.68
C LYS A 113 -4.02 -12.95 -12.43
N ILE A 114 -4.18 -13.81 -11.44
CA ILE A 114 -3.37 -13.88 -10.22
C ILE A 114 -2.51 -15.15 -10.28
N ASP A 115 -1.19 -14.99 -10.40
CA ASP A 115 -0.26 -16.11 -10.48
C ASP A 115 -0.13 -16.83 -9.15
N TYR A 116 -0.14 -16.05 -8.05
CA TYR A 116 -0.15 -16.57 -6.69
C TYR A 116 -1.12 -15.77 -5.81
N LEU A 117 -2.09 -16.46 -5.23
CA LEU A 117 -2.88 -15.96 -4.11
C LEU A 117 -2.31 -16.56 -2.83
N VAL A 118 -1.71 -15.74 -2.00
CA VAL A 118 -1.14 -16.16 -0.71
C VAL A 118 -2.15 -15.83 0.38
N LEU A 119 -2.63 -16.84 1.08
CA LEU A 119 -3.52 -16.71 2.24
C LEU A 119 -2.67 -17.04 3.48
N THR A 120 -2.24 -15.99 4.19
CA THR A 120 -1.24 -16.12 5.25
C THR A 120 -1.71 -17.00 6.38
N HIS A 121 -2.95 -16.84 6.81
CA HIS A 121 -3.61 -17.65 7.82
C HIS A 121 -5.13 -17.50 7.70
N PRO A 122 -5.94 -18.36 8.35
CA PRO A 122 -7.35 -18.49 7.99
C PRO A 122 -8.31 -17.57 8.76
N HIS A 123 -7.86 -16.45 9.33
CA HIS A 123 -8.76 -15.46 9.91
C HIS A 123 -9.51 -14.68 8.82
N GLU A 124 -10.71 -14.23 9.17
CA GLU A 124 -11.64 -13.64 8.21
C GLU A 124 -11.13 -12.33 7.60
N ASP A 125 -10.38 -11.55 8.34
CA ASP A 125 -9.76 -10.30 7.90
C ASP A 125 -8.54 -10.51 6.98
N HIS A 126 -8.23 -11.77 6.65
CA HIS A 126 -7.24 -12.18 5.65
C HIS A 126 -7.85 -12.96 4.49
N ILE A 127 -8.85 -13.82 4.75
CA ILE A 127 -9.42 -14.70 3.72
C ILE A 127 -10.86 -14.36 3.31
N GLY A 128 -11.47 -13.33 3.90
CA GLY A 128 -12.90 -13.05 3.76
C GLY A 128 -13.38 -12.89 2.32
N CYS A 129 -12.60 -12.24 1.46
CA CYS A 129 -12.93 -12.10 0.04
C CYS A 129 -12.43 -13.26 -0.83
N ALA A 130 -11.63 -14.21 -0.29
CA ALA A 130 -10.90 -15.18 -1.11
C ALA A 130 -11.81 -16.02 -2.02
N SER A 131 -12.92 -16.54 -1.48
CA SER A 131 -13.89 -17.31 -2.27
C SER A 131 -14.44 -16.49 -3.45
N THR A 132 -14.76 -15.21 -3.25
CA THR A 132 -15.26 -14.35 -4.33
C THR A 132 -14.18 -14.08 -5.37
N ILE A 133 -12.95 -13.77 -4.94
CA ILE A 133 -11.83 -13.47 -5.83
C ILE A 133 -11.49 -14.67 -6.72
N ILE A 134 -11.41 -15.89 -6.18
CA ILE A 134 -11.11 -17.09 -6.98
C ILE A 134 -12.24 -17.51 -7.93
N ASN A 135 -13.45 -17.01 -7.73
CA ASN A 135 -14.56 -17.22 -8.66
C ASN A 135 -14.64 -16.13 -9.74
N GLU A 136 -14.01 -14.96 -9.55
CA GLU A 136 -14.06 -13.83 -10.48
C GLU A 136 -12.79 -13.66 -11.31
N TYR A 137 -11.65 -14.10 -10.80
CA TYR A 137 -10.33 -13.98 -11.43
C TYR A 137 -9.73 -15.36 -11.70
N GLU A 138 -8.93 -15.46 -12.74
CA GLU A 138 -8.07 -16.63 -12.95
C GLU A 138 -6.98 -16.66 -11.87
N VAL A 139 -6.98 -17.68 -11.00
CA VAL A 139 -5.95 -17.88 -9.97
C VAL A 139 -5.18 -19.16 -10.28
N SER A 140 -3.89 -19.03 -10.57
CA SER A 140 -3.06 -20.18 -10.94
C SER A 140 -2.69 -21.03 -9.73
N ASN A 141 -2.28 -20.40 -8.64
CA ASN A 141 -1.80 -21.08 -7.44
C ASN A 141 -2.34 -20.39 -6.19
N ILE A 142 -2.72 -21.20 -5.20
CA ILE A 142 -2.99 -20.71 -3.84
C ILE A 142 -1.89 -21.26 -2.93
N LEU A 143 -1.21 -20.36 -2.22
CA LEU A 143 -0.24 -20.69 -1.17
C LEU A 143 -0.91 -20.48 0.19
N MET A 144 -0.98 -21.52 1.00
CA MET A 144 -1.57 -21.45 2.35
C MET A 144 -0.86 -22.39 3.32
N PRO A 145 -0.92 -22.12 4.65
CA PRO A 145 -0.32 -23.00 5.63
C PRO A 145 -1.09 -24.34 5.71
N LYS A 146 -0.38 -25.40 6.04
CA LYS A 146 -1.02 -26.67 6.39
C LYS A 146 -1.48 -26.62 7.84
N LEU A 147 -2.78 -26.64 8.04
CA LEU A 147 -3.36 -26.69 9.38
C LEU A 147 -3.44 -28.13 9.89
N SER A 148 -3.20 -28.31 11.18
CA SER A 148 -3.48 -29.56 11.87
C SER A 148 -5.00 -29.71 12.13
N SER A 149 -5.47 -30.91 12.40
CA SER A 149 -6.89 -31.18 12.65
C SER A 149 -7.49 -30.37 13.81
N ILE A 150 -6.67 -29.92 14.75
CA ILE A 150 -7.10 -29.06 15.87
C ILE A 150 -7.25 -27.60 15.53
N ASN A 151 -6.63 -27.17 14.43
CA ASN A 151 -6.57 -25.76 14.00
C ASN A 151 -7.42 -25.48 12.77
N ILE A 152 -8.14 -26.45 12.23
CA ILE A 152 -9.03 -26.23 11.10
C ILE A 152 -10.19 -25.34 11.56
N PRO A 153 -10.36 -24.15 10.97
CA PRO A 153 -11.49 -23.30 11.32
C PRO A 153 -12.83 -23.95 10.98
N THR A 154 -13.80 -23.71 11.82
CA THR A 154 -15.19 -24.14 11.61
C THR A 154 -16.08 -22.99 11.12
N THR A 155 -15.48 -21.91 10.63
CA THR A 155 -16.21 -20.76 10.10
C THR A 155 -16.74 -21.06 8.70
N SER A 156 -17.91 -20.52 8.39
CA SER A 156 -18.49 -20.65 7.05
C SER A 156 -17.60 -20.07 5.96
N THR A 157 -16.88 -18.99 6.24
CA THR A 157 -15.92 -18.36 5.33
C THR A 157 -14.85 -19.35 4.89
N TYR A 158 -14.24 -20.05 5.85
CA TYR A 158 -13.20 -21.05 5.53
C TYR A 158 -13.77 -22.26 4.79
N GLU A 159 -14.93 -22.78 5.20
CA GLU A 159 -15.58 -23.91 4.55
C GLU A 159 -15.95 -23.60 3.09
N ILE A 160 -16.53 -22.42 2.83
CA ILE A 160 -16.87 -21.97 1.47
C ILE A 160 -15.61 -21.84 0.63
N LEU A 161 -14.55 -21.23 1.16
CA LEU A 161 -13.28 -21.07 0.46
C LEU A 161 -12.70 -22.43 0.02
N ILE A 162 -12.63 -23.42 0.94
CA ILE A 162 -12.09 -24.76 0.60
C ILE A 162 -12.92 -25.45 -0.46
N ASN A 163 -14.25 -25.34 -0.39
CA ASN A 163 -15.17 -25.89 -1.40
C ASN A 163 -14.96 -25.21 -2.77
N ASP A 164 -14.81 -23.91 -2.81
CA ASP A 164 -14.60 -23.17 -4.06
C ASP A 164 -13.20 -23.42 -4.65
N ILE A 165 -12.16 -23.56 -3.84
CA ILE A 165 -10.84 -24.01 -4.30
C ILE A 165 -10.95 -25.37 -5.02
N ALA A 166 -11.62 -26.32 -4.38
CA ALA A 166 -11.82 -27.66 -4.95
C ALA A 166 -12.67 -27.63 -6.24
N LYS A 167 -13.76 -26.85 -6.26
CA LYS A 167 -14.64 -26.70 -7.41
C LYS A 167 -13.93 -26.08 -8.61
N ASN A 168 -13.08 -25.07 -8.39
CA ASN A 168 -12.32 -24.41 -9.45
C ASN A 168 -11.02 -25.15 -9.81
N ASN A 169 -10.73 -26.28 -9.13
CA ASN A 169 -9.54 -27.11 -9.37
C ASN A 169 -8.23 -26.31 -9.31
N ILE A 170 -8.13 -25.36 -8.36
CA ILE A 170 -6.96 -24.49 -8.23
C ILE A 170 -5.82 -25.28 -7.58
N ASN A 171 -4.60 -25.07 -8.06
CA ASN A 171 -3.43 -25.69 -7.46
C ASN A 171 -3.12 -25.10 -6.09
N VAL A 172 -3.15 -25.95 -5.05
CA VAL A 172 -2.84 -25.54 -3.67
C VAL A 172 -1.43 -25.96 -3.30
N ILE A 173 -0.63 -24.99 -2.93
CA ILE A 173 0.76 -25.18 -2.50
C ILE A 173 0.82 -25.00 -0.99
N GLN A 174 1.34 -26.00 -0.30
CA GLN A 174 1.57 -25.91 1.14
C GLN A 174 2.76 -24.98 1.42
N ALA A 175 2.53 -23.89 2.14
CA ALA A 175 3.60 -23.04 2.65
C ALA A 175 4.43 -23.79 3.69
N LYS A 176 5.73 -23.78 3.50
CA LYS A 176 6.72 -24.36 4.42
C LYS A 176 8.05 -23.64 4.28
N PRO A 177 8.89 -23.62 5.31
CA PRO A 177 10.25 -23.11 5.18
C PRO A 177 10.99 -23.77 4.00
N ASP A 178 11.90 -23.01 3.41
CA ASP A 178 12.69 -23.40 2.23
C ASP A 178 11.90 -23.56 0.91
N TYR A 179 10.58 -23.33 0.91
CA TYR A 179 9.86 -23.18 -0.34
C TYR A 179 10.14 -21.80 -0.94
N ASN A 180 10.71 -21.81 -2.14
CA ASN A 180 11.10 -20.61 -2.87
C ASN A 180 10.47 -20.63 -4.25
N PHE A 181 10.04 -19.48 -4.75
CA PHE A 181 9.53 -19.33 -6.11
C PHE A 181 9.83 -17.92 -6.64
N MET A 182 9.55 -17.71 -7.91
CA MET A 182 9.70 -16.41 -8.56
C MET A 182 8.32 -15.82 -8.84
N ILE A 183 8.24 -14.50 -8.76
CA ILE A 183 7.16 -13.69 -9.32
C ILE A 183 7.84 -12.62 -10.20
N GLY A 184 7.71 -12.79 -11.52
CA GLY A 184 8.56 -12.07 -12.46
C GLY A 184 10.06 -12.26 -12.14
N GLU A 185 10.76 -11.16 -11.95
CA GLU A 185 12.18 -11.16 -11.57
C GLU A 185 12.40 -11.16 -10.04
N ALA A 186 11.34 -11.07 -9.24
CA ALA A 186 11.44 -11.06 -7.78
C ALA A 186 11.45 -12.48 -7.22
N LYS A 187 12.39 -12.75 -6.30
CA LYS A 187 12.48 -14.02 -5.57
C LYS A 187 11.63 -13.95 -4.32
N VAL A 188 10.79 -14.96 -4.10
CA VAL A 188 9.99 -15.14 -2.87
C VAL A 188 10.55 -16.32 -2.07
N GLU A 189 10.80 -16.10 -0.78
CA GLU A 189 11.33 -17.08 0.17
C GLU A 189 10.39 -17.19 1.36
N ILE A 190 9.93 -18.39 1.66
CA ILE A 190 9.03 -18.67 2.79
C ILE A 190 9.86 -19.03 4.03
N PHE A 191 9.61 -18.34 5.14
CA PHE A 191 10.32 -18.53 6.40
C PHE A 191 9.48 -19.19 7.49
N ALA A 192 8.15 -19.00 7.46
CA ALA A 192 7.22 -19.60 8.42
C ALA A 192 5.92 -20.06 7.71
N PRO A 193 5.12 -20.95 8.33
CA PRO A 193 5.25 -21.45 9.69
C PRO A 193 6.36 -22.49 9.82
N LEU A 194 7.11 -22.43 10.94
CA LEU A 194 8.22 -23.35 11.22
C LEU A 194 7.74 -24.69 11.80
N GLN A 195 6.58 -24.69 12.42
CA GLN A 195 5.95 -25.85 13.07
C GLN A 195 4.43 -25.65 13.13
N GLN A 196 3.72 -26.58 13.73
CA GLN A 196 2.30 -26.37 14.08
C GLN A 196 2.22 -25.56 15.38
N TYR A 197 1.45 -24.49 15.35
CA TYR A 197 1.16 -23.65 16.51
C TYR A 197 -0.30 -23.82 16.90
N GLU A 198 -0.64 -23.60 18.17
CA GLU A 198 -2.02 -23.64 18.64
C GLU A 198 -2.81 -22.41 18.18
N GLU A 199 -2.16 -21.24 18.24
CA GLU A 199 -2.75 -19.98 17.81
C GLU A 199 -2.67 -19.84 16.29
N LEU A 200 -3.82 -19.56 15.66
CA LEU A 200 -3.93 -19.45 14.20
C LEU A 200 -3.08 -18.29 13.62
N ASN A 201 -2.93 -17.21 14.37
CA ASN A 201 -2.03 -16.12 13.98
C ASN A 201 -0.60 -16.62 13.75
N ASN A 202 -0.12 -17.51 14.60
CA ASN A 202 1.22 -18.09 14.50
C ASN A 202 1.37 -19.11 13.36
N MET A 203 0.26 -19.50 12.71
CA MET A 203 0.29 -20.27 11.45
C MET A 203 0.53 -19.37 10.23
N SER A 204 0.64 -18.05 10.41
CA SER A 204 0.88 -17.10 9.34
C SER A 204 2.11 -17.44 8.50
N ILE A 205 1.96 -17.29 7.20
CA ILE A 205 3.07 -17.34 6.27
C ILE A 205 3.92 -16.09 6.45
N VAL A 206 5.16 -16.27 6.90
CA VAL A 206 6.17 -15.21 6.87
C VAL A 206 7.02 -15.40 5.65
N MET A 207 7.12 -14.38 4.80
CA MET A 207 7.85 -14.46 3.55
C MET A 207 8.67 -13.21 3.26
N LYS A 208 9.78 -13.39 2.58
CA LYS A 208 10.63 -12.32 2.06
C LYS A 208 10.59 -12.30 0.54
N ILE A 209 10.38 -11.12 -0.03
CA ILE A 209 10.46 -10.87 -1.46
C ILE A 209 11.71 -10.04 -1.72
N THR A 210 12.56 -10.51 -2.62
CA THR A 210 13.79 -9.81 -3.01
C THR A 210 13.72 -9.45 -4.49
N PHE A 211 13.84 -8.15 -4.79
CA PHE A 211 13.94 -7.64 -6.15
C PHE A 211 15.23 -6.82 -6.29
N GLY A 212 16.18 -7.33 -7.08
CA GLY A 212 17.52 -6.76 -7.11
C GLY A 212 18.19 -6.79 -5.73
N SER A 213 18.48 -5.62 -5.16
CA SER A 213 19.02 -5.47 -3.82
C SER A 213 17.97 -5.03 -2.77
N THR A 214 16.74 -4.77 -3.18
CA THR A 214 15.65 -4.36 -2.28
C THR A 214 14.90 -5.56 -1.72
N LYS A 215 14.52 -5.50 -0.45
CA LYS A 215 13.93 -6.61 0.28
C LYS A 215 12.66 -6.17 1.01
N PHE A 216 11.62 -6.98 0.88
CA PHE A 216 10.30 -6.76 1.48
C PHE A 216 9.96 -7.99 2.33
N LEU A 217 9.65 -7.78 3.61
CA LEU A 217 9.27 -8.84 4.54
C LEU A 217 7.81 -8.69 4.92
N PHE A 218 7.03 -9.75 4.71
CA PHE A 218 5.62 -9.85 5.08
C PHE A 218 5.49 -10.84 6.23
N GLN A 219 4.79 -10.44 7.29
CA GLN A 219 4.72 -11.20 8.52
C GLN A 219 3.36 -11.88 8.73
N GLY A 220 2.32 -11.51 7.96
CA GLY A 220 0.93 -11.87 8.28
C GLY A 220 0.62 -11.42 9.70
N ASP A 221 0.02 -12.29 10.51
CA ASP A 221 -0.28 -12.01 11.91
C ASP A 221 0.61 -12.78 12.89
N ALA A 222 1.75 -13.30 12.39
CA ALA A 222 2.71 -13.99 13.22
C ALA A 222 3.12 -13.16 14.45
N GLU A 223 3.06 -13.77 15.62
CA GLU A 223 3.32 -13.13 16.90
C GLU A 223 4.74 -13.40 17.41
N SER A 224 5.01 -12.95 18.63
CA SER A 224 6.33 -12.99 19.26
C SER A 224 6.96 -14.39 19.33
N GLU A 225 6.16 -15.45 19.42
CA GLU A 225 6.63 -16.84 19.42
C GLU A 225 7.30 -17.20 18.08
N VAL A 226 6.65 -16.85 16.95
CA VAL A 226 7.21 -17.07 15.61
C VAL A 226 8.41 -16.17 15.36
N GLU A 227 8.33 -14.91 15.76
CA GLU A 227 9.44 -13.96 15.66
C GLU A 227 10.69 -14.46 16.38
N GLN A 228 10.51 -14.99 17.60
CA GLN A 228 11.62 -15.58 18.37
C GLN A 228 12.22 -16.78 17.65
N ALA A 229 11.37 -17.71 17.17
CA ALA A 229 11.82 -18.88 16.44
C ALA A 229 12.58 -18.53 15.15
N LEU A 230 12.10 -17.52 14.40
CA LEU A 230 12.76 -17.04 13.21
C LEU A 230 14.13 -16.43 13.50
N VAL A 231 14.25 -15.61 14.57
CA VAL A 231 15.56 -15.06 14.97
C VAL A 231 16.51 -16.15 15.43
N GLU A 232 16.02 -17.16 16.13
CA GLU A 232 16.81 -18.29 16.64
C GLU A 232 17.23 -19.26 15.53
N SER A 233 16.46 -19.36 14.44
CA SER A 233 16.82 -20.16 13.27
C SER A 233 18.04 -19.64 12.52
N GLY A 234 18.40 -18.34 12.71
CA GLY A 234 19.52 -17.70 12.04
C GLY A 234 19.27 -17.37 10.56
N VAL A 235 18.03 -17.48 10.07
CA VAL A 235 17.69 -17.07 8.71
C VAL A 235 17.90 -15.55 8.54
N ASP A 236 18.34 -15.11 7.35
CA ASP A 236 18.49 -13.68 7.05
C ASP A 236 17.13 -12.98 6.97
N LEU A 237 16.76 -12.30 8.07
CA LEU A 237 15.52 -11.52 8.16
C LEU A 237 15.65 -10.09 7.64
N THR A 238 16.85 -9.64 7.26
CA THR A 238 17.05 -8.23 6.84
C THR A 238 16.12 -7.86 5.69
N ALA A 239 15.43 -6.72 5.85
CA ALA A 239 14.53 -6.19 4.84
C ALA A 239 14.45 -4.66 4.90
N ASP A 240 14.28 -4.02 3.73
CA ASP A 240 14.11 -2.57 3.64
C ASP A 240 12.70 -2.15 4.08
N VAL A 241 11.70 -2.96 3.73
CA VAL A 241 10.28 -2.76 4.04
C VAL A 241 9.77 -3.93 4.85
N LEU A 242 9.15 -3.64 5.98
CA LEU A 242 8.46 -4.63 6.82
C LEU A 242 6.96 -4.33 6.86
N LYS A 243 6.12 -5.23 6.33
CA LYS A 243 4.71 -5.26 6.67
C LYS A 243 4.60 -5.83 8.08
N LEU A 244 4.19 -5.00 9.04
CA LEU A 244 4.13 -5.38 10.45
C LEU A 244 3.15 -6.53 10.68
N GLY A 245 3.52 -7.40 11.60
CA GLY A 245 2.65 -8.49 12.02
C GLY A 245 1.45 -7.99 12.81
N HIS A 246 0.33 -8.70 12.63
CA HIS A 246 -0.90 -8.55 13.38
C HIS A 246 -1.35 -7.09 13.48
N HIS A 247 -1.38 -6.40 12.33
CA HIS A 247 -1.81 -5.00 12.17
C HIS A 247 -1.10 -4.01 13.10
N GLY A 248 0.11 -4.34 13.55
CA GLY A 248 0.85 -3.56 14.53
C GLY A 248 0.42 -3.81 15.99
N SER A 249 -0.14 -4.99 16.28
CA SER A 249 -0.42 -5.46 17.65
C SER A 249 0.84 -5.49 18.50
N ASN A 250 0.69 -5.25 19.81
CA ASN A 250 1.80 -5.41 20.76
C ASN A 250 2.25 -6.87 20.94
N THR A 251 1.48 -7.85 20.48
CA THR A 251 1.86 -9.27 20.49
C THR A 251 2.95 -9.59 19.47
N SER A 252 3.13 -8.70 18.47
CA SER A 252 4.13 -8.79 17.40
C SER A 252 5.15 -7.65 17.46
N SER A 253 6.05 -7.64 16.48
CA SER A 253 7.06 -6.58 16.29
C SER A 253 7.93 -6.34 17.52
N THR A 254 8.49 -7.44 18.07
CA THR A 254 9.37 -7.40 19.23
C THR A 254 10.69 -6.67 18.94
N ASN A 255 11.31 -6.10 19.96
CA ASN A 255 12.60 -5.43 19.81
C ASN A 255 13.69 -6.33 19.21
N LYS A 256 13.68 -7.64 19.54
CA LYS A 256 14.66 -8.61 19.04
C LYS A 256 14.47 -8.83 17.55
N TYR A 257 13.21 -8.98 17.13
CA TYR A 257 12.84 -9.17 15.74
C TYR A 257 13.12 -7.93 14.90
N LEU A 258 12.65 -6.76 15.32
CA LEU A 258 12.90 -5.50 14.61
C LEU A 258 14.39 -5.19 14.43
N LYS A 259 15.24 -5.54 15.41
CA LYS A 259 16.70 -5.43 15.29
C LYS A 259 17.31 -6.44 14.32
N ALA A 260 16.69 -7.61 14.13
CA ALA A 260 17.12 -8.59 13.15
C ALA A 260 16.68 -8.20 11.72
N VAL A 261 15.48 -7.63 11.58
CA VAL A 261 14.94 -7.17 10.29
C VAL A 261 15.62 -5.88 9.81
N GLN A 262 15.85 -4.93 10.67
CA GLN A 262 16.46 -3.61 10.40
C GLN A 262 15.71 -2.82 9.30
N PRO A 263 14.39 -2.70 9.36
CA PRO A 263 13.62 -2.09 8.29
C PRO A 263 13.88 -0.58 8.21
N LYS A 264 13.87 -0.02 7.01
CA LYS A 264 13.81 1.42 6.76
C LYS A 264 12.38 1.94 6.86
N TYR A 265 11.45 1.12 6.39
CA TYR A 265 10.02 1.43 6.36
C TYR A 265 9.21 0.30 6.98
N ALA A 266 8.20 0.66 7.76
CA ALA A 266 7.21 -0.26 8.32
C ALA A 266 5.83 0.11 7.81
N ILE A 267 5.09 -0.88 7.31
CA ILE A 267 3.74 -0.73 6.79
C ILE A 267 2.76 -1.36 7.78
N VAL A 268 1.72 -0.63 8.11
CA VAL A 268 0.63 -1.06 8.99
C VAL A 268 -0.68 -1.04 8.21
N SER A 269 -1.28 -2.19 7.99
CA SER A 269 -2.66 -2.26 7.51
C SER A 269 -3.59 -2.35 8.72
N CYS A 270 -4.44 -1.34 8.90
CA CYS A 270 -5.44 -1.30 9.96
C CYS A 270 -6.47 -0.22 9.65
N GLY A 271 -7.66 -0.35 10.22
CA GLY A 271 -8.70 0.68 10.15
C GLY A 271 -8.45 1.86 11.08
N PRO A 272 -8.95 3.07 10.75
CA PRO A 272 -8.75 4.27 11.57
C PRO A 272 -9.40 4.16 12.96
N ASP A 273 -10.56 3.50 13.03
CA ASP A 273 -11.36 3.36 14.26
C ASP A 273 -11.42 1.90 14.72
N ASN A 274 -10.36 1.11 14.46
CA ASN A 274 -10.37 -0.28 14.84
C ASN A 274 -10.48 -0.48 16.36
N PRO A 275 -11.30 -1.45 16.81
CA PRO A 275 -11.58 -1.67 18.23
C PRO A 275 -10.38 -2.23 19.01
N TYR A 276 -9.32 -2.67 18.32
CA TYR A 276 -8.15 -3.30 18.91
C TYR A 276 -7.09 -2.28 19.36
N GLY A 277 -7.23 -1.01 18.93
CA GLY A 277 -6.23 0.03 19.19
C GLY A 277 -4.92 -0.19 18.43
N HIS A 278 -5.00 -0.75 17.23
CA HIS A 278 -3.86 -0.95 16.34
C HIS A 278 -3.61 0.27 15.44
N PRO A 279 -2.35 0.61 15.15
CA PRO A 279 -1.14 0.04 15.74
C PRO A 279 -0.97 0.42 17.21
N SER A 280 -0.47 -0.51 18.02
CA SER A 280 -0.18 -0.29 19.43
C SER A 280 0.88 0.81 19.60
N GLN A 281 0.68 1.74 20.56
CA GLN A 281 1.67 2.76 20.87
C GLN A 281 3.04 2.17 21.21
N LYS A 282 3.08 1.01 21.87
CA LYS A 282 4.33 0.32 22.19
C LYS A 282 5.12 -0.12 20.94
N VAL A 283 4.42 -0.51 19.88
CA VAL A 283 5.06 -0.86 18.59
C VAL A 283 5.58 0.40 17.92
N LEU A 284 4.78 1.47 17.89
CA LEU A 284 5.21 2.76 17.36
C LEU A 284 6.45 3.30 18.10
N ASP A 285 6.49 3.19 19.42
CA ASP A 285 7.65 3.60 20.23
C ASP A 285 8.92 2.78 19.92
N ARG A 286 8.76 1.46 19.63
CA ARG A 286 9.89 0.60 19.20
C ARG A 286 10.44 1.03 17.86
N LEU A 287 9.57 1.28 16.88
CA LEU A 287 9.93 1.71 15.54
C LEU A 287 10.58 3.10 15.55
N ASN A 288 10.03 4.03 16.30
CA ASN A 288 10.57 5.37 16.45
C ASN A 288 12.01 5.34 17.06
N LYS A 289 12.26 4.50 18.07
CA LYS A 289 13.61 4.31 18.64
C LYS A 289 14.63 3.77 17.63
N LEU A 290 14.17 3.10 16.60
CA LEU A 290 15.00 2.55 15.52
C LEU A 290 15.06 3.48 14.30
N ASN A 291 14.41 4.66 14.35
CA ASN A 291 14.28 5.62 13.26
C ASN A 291 13.64 5.01 12.00
N VAL A 292 12.66 4.11 12.15
CA VAL A 292 11.92 3.49 11.07
C VAL A 292 10.80 4.42 10.62
N GLY A 293 10.68 4.68 9.31
CA GLY A 293 9.55 5.40 8.73
C GLY A 293 8.28 4.54 8.77
N VAL A 294 7.21 5.03 9.38
CA VAL A 294 5.94 4.28 9.53
C VAL A 294 4.88 4.84 8.62
N TYR A 295 4.25 3.96 7.84
CA TYR A 295 3.10 4.25 7.00
C TYR A 295 1.94 3.34 7.39
N SER A 296 0.75 3.91 7.58
CA SER A 296 -0.47 3.17 7.98
C SER A 296 -1.59 3.44 7.00
N THR A 297 -2.31 2.41 6.56
CA THR A 297 -3.48 2.55 5.69
C THR A 297 -4.56 3.41 6.33
N ALA A 298 -4.73 3.35 7.65
CA ALA A 298 -5.66 4.20 8.41
C ALA A 298 -5.43 5.71 8.19
N ILE A 299 -4.16 6.12 8.07
CA ILE A 299 -3.75 7.53 7.97
C ILE A 299 -3.53 7.92 6.51
N HIS A 300 -2.89 7.04 5.73
CA HIS A 300 -2.35 7.37 4.41
C HIS A 300 -3.21 6.85 3.25
N GLY A 301 -4.30 6.12 3.53
CA GLY A 301 -5.06 5.44 2.50
C GLY A 301 -4.25 4.30 1.89
N ASP A 302 -4.39 4.06 0.60
CA ASP A 302 -3.56 3.11 -0.11
C ASP A 302 -2.09 3.55 -0.12
N ILE A 303 -1.19 2.58 0.04
CA ILE A 303 0.25 2.82 0.07
C ILE A 303 0.88 2.04 -1.09
N THR A 304 1.59 2.74 -1.95
CA THR A 304 2.29 2.16 -3.09
C THR A 304 3.79 2.27 -2.88
N ILE A 305 4.50 1.15 -2.99
CA ILE A 305 5.96 1.12 -2.89
C ILE A 305 6.53 0.55 -4.17
N THR A 306 7.32 1.35 -4.88
CA THR A 306 8.03 0.93 -6.09
C THR A 306 9.50 0.67 -5.80
N SER A 307 10.09 -0.24 -6.59
CA SER A 307 11.54 -0.49 -6.57
C SER A 307 12.12 -0.60 -7.99
N ASP A 308 13.28 0.03 -8.19
CA ASP A 308 14.11 -0.15 -9.37
C ASP A 308 15.19 -1.26 -9.19
N GLY A 309 15.09 -2.05 -8.12
CA GLY A 309 16.07 -3.06 -7.72
C GLY A 309 17.21 -2.52 -6.84
N LYS A 310 17.29 -1.20 -6.62
CA LYS A 310 18.28 -0.55 -5.75
C LYS A 310 17.66 0.47 -4.82
N ASN A 311 16.72 1.25 -5.31
CA ASN A 311 16.06 2.33 -4.60
C ASN A 311 14.58 1.98 -4.41
N ILE A 312 14.03 2.48 -3.31
CA ILE A 312 12.62 2.34 -2.96
C ILE A 312 11.99 3.73 -2.93
N THR A 313 10.82 3.86 -3.56
CA THR A 313 9.97 5.06 -3.48
C THR A 313 8.65 4.69 -2.82
N VAL A 314 8.21 5.50 -1.87
CA VAL A 314 6.93 5.34 -1.17
C VAL A 314 5.98 6.45 -1.61
N LEU A 315 4.81 6.08 -2.10
CA LEU A 315 3.71 6.95 -2.46
C LEU A 315 2.50 6.61 -1.56
N THR A 316 1.70 7.60 -1.20
CA THR A 316 0.52 7.40 -0.37
C THR A 316 -0.65 8.22 -0.91
N GLU A 317 -1.84 7.64 -0.88
CA GLU A 317 -3.06 8.26 -1.36
C GLU A 317 -3.35 9.60 -0.65
N LYS A 318 -3.32 9.65 0.67
CA LYS A 318 -3.79 10.80 1.48
C LYS A 318 -2.73 11.88 1.78
N THR A 319 -1.53 11.81 1.23
CA THR A 319 -0.49 12.85 1.45
C THR A 319 -0.86 14.22 0.86
N GLY A 320 -1.77 14.27 -0.09
CA GLY A 320 -2.18 15.51 -0.77
C GLY A 320 -3.04 16.46 0.06
N TRP A 321 -3.84 15.94 0.99
CA TRP A 321 -4.79 16.77 1.76
C TRP A 321 -4.12 17.83 2.61
N PHE A 322 -2.99 17.52 3.26
CA PHE A 322 -2.25 18.48 4.07
C PHE A 322 -1.64 19.62 3.23
N ILE A 323 -1.24 19.35 2.00
CA ILE A 323 -0.70 20.38 1.08
C ILE A 323 -1.83 21.31 0.64
N TRP A 324 -3.01 20.76 0.28
CA TRP A 324 -4.18 21.56 -0.08
C TRP A 324 -4.69 22.40 1.08
N ILE A 325 -4.74 21.86 2.28
CA ILE A 325 -5.10 22.62 3.50
C ILE A 325 -4.08 23.75 3.72
N LYS A 326 -2.79 23.48 3.60
CA LYS A 326 -1.74 24.53 3.72
C LYS A 326 -1.85 25.58 2.62
N ILE A 327 -2.06 25.17 1.37
CA ILE A 327 -2.28 26.11 0.25
C ILE A 327 -3.55 26.91 0.46
N PHE A 328 -4.64 26.30 0.92
CA PHE A 328 -5.91 26.96 1.21
C PHE A 328 -5.77 27.95 2.37
N ILE A 329 -5.09 27.57 3.45
CA ILE A 329 -4.78 28.50 4.57
C ILE A 329 -3.92 29.66 4.08
N LEU A 330 -2.87 29.39 3.28
CA LEU A 330 -2.01 30.43 2.72
C LEU A 330 -2.78 31.39 1.79
N LEU A 331 -3.74 30.87 1.02
CA LEU A 331 -4.61 31.68 0.16
C LEU A 331 -5.59 32.53 1.00
N ILE A 332 -6.08 32.02 2.12
CA ILE A 332 -6.91 32.79 3.05
C ILE A 332 -6.10 33.90 3.71
N GLU A 333 -4.88 33.61 4.18
CA GLU A 333 -3.98 34.60 4.79
C GLU A 333 -3.56 35.67 3.76
N LEU A 334 -3.23 35.29 2.53
CA LEU A 334 -2.97 36.23 1.43
C LEU A 334 -4.19 37.09 1.12
N ASN A 335 -5.40 36.53 1.16
CA ASN A 335 -6.61 37.31 0.93
C ASN A 335 -6.89 38.29 2.08
N GLN A 336 -6.53 37.97 3.32
CA GLN A 336 -6.62 38.90 4.46
C GLN A 336 -5.59 40.05 4.36
N ILE A 337 -4.36 39.74 3.93
CA ILE A 337 -3.31 40.76 3.71
C ILE A 337 -3.67 41.71 2.54
N LEU A 338 -4.40 41.24 1.54
CA LEU A 338 -4.82 42.03 0.37
C LEU A 338 -6.09 42.85 0.63
N GLN A 339 -6.72 42.74 1.81
CA GLN A 339 -7.86 43.55 2.22
C GLN A 339 -7.45 44.83 2.99
N PHE A 340 -6.18 45.01 3.29
CA PHE A 340 -5.54 46.22 3.78
C PHE A 340 -4.77 46.92 2.63
#